data_9114f863516c70381e95927f9334d7eb
#
_entry.id   9114f863516c70381e95927f9334d7eb
#
_cell.length_a   1.000
_cell.length_b   1.000
_cell.length_c   1.000
_cell.angle_alpha   90.00
_cell.angle_beta   90.00
_cell.angle_gamma   90.00
#
_symmetry.space_group_name_H-M   'P 1'
#
loop_
_entity.id
_entity.type
_entity.pdbx_description
1 polymer ?
#
loop_
_entity_poly.entity_id
_entity_poly.type
_entity_poly.pdbx_seq_one_letter_code
_entity_poly.pdbx_strand_id
1 'polypeptide(L)'
;MKRRFCLHTSTLAVVAAALILTSCSTPQTRISDRPDLYQSLSHKDQALVSQGQIRIGMSRTAVWLAWGSPDRRIVGNMGGGPTETWLYIYYATYYPPAGAWGPWGYFGDPFYDPFYYAYIPSIPYPAKVVTFARGRVASFQYVASQP
;
A
#
# COMPACT_ATOMS: atom_id res chain seq x y z
N MET A 1 16.09 14.88 48.77
CA MET A 1 15.91 13.66 47.91
C MET A 1 14.64 13.66 47.07
N LYS A 2 14.17 14.80 46.50
CA LYS A 2 12.88 14.85 45.74
C LYS A 2 12.98 15.33 44.28
N ARG A 3 14.19 15.51 43.70
CA ARG A 3 14.36 16.07 42.33
C ARG A 3 14.70 15.05 41.23
N ARG A 4 14.91 13.79 41.54
CA ARG A 4 15.32 12.79 40.54
C ARG A 4 14.14 11.99 39.96
N PHE A 5 12.95 12.07 40.50
CA PHE A 5 11.77 11.33 40.05
C PHE A 5 11.03 11.99 38.86
N CYS A 6 11.13 13.30 38.71
CA CYS A 6 10.43 14.01 37.61
C CYS A 6 11.09 13.88 36.22
N LEU A 7 12.39 13.59 36.14
CA LEU A 7 13.06 13.47 34.83
C LEU A 7 12.72 12.16 34.10
N HIS A 8 12.46 11.09 34.86
CA HIS A 8 12.21 9.77 34.21
C HIS A 8 10.78 9.63 33.71
N THR A 9 9.82 10.34 34.26
CA THR A 9 8.43 10.35 33.81
C THR A 9 8.26 11.15 32.52
N SER A 10 9.02 12.23 32.33
CA SER A 10 9.00 13.02 31.09
C SER A 10 9.59 12.28 29.88
N THR A 11 10.69 11.51 30.08
CA THR A 11 11.30 10.73 29.00
C THR A 11 10.42 9.55 28.55
N LEU A 12 9.71 8.90 29.49
CA LEU A 12 8.78 7.81 29.16
C LEU A 12 7.58 8.31 28.35
N ALA A 13 7.05 9.50 28.66
CA ALA A 13 5.94 10.11 27.93
C ALA A 13 6.32 10.50 26.49
N VAL A 14 7.55 10.99 26.26
CA VAL A 14 8.03 11.36 24.92
C VAL A 14 8.27 10.11 24.05
N VAL A 15 8.80 9.02 24.62
CA VAL A 15 8.99 7.76 23.90
C VAL A 15 7.65 7.10 23.55
N ALA A 16 6.66 7.15 24.45
CA ALA A 16 5.31 6.63 24.15
C ALA A 16 4.60 7.42 23.05
N ALA A 17 4.79 8.75 22.98
CA ALA A 17 4.22 9.58 21.92
C ALA A 17 4.86 9.33 20.54
N ALA A 18 6.13 8.92 20.46
CA ALA A 18 6.83 8.64 19.22
C ALA A 18 6.39 7.32 18.55
N LEU A 19 5.79 6.39 19.28
CA LEU A 19 5.35 5.08 18.77
C LEU A 19 4.00 5.11 18.04
N ILE A 20 3.27 6.22 18.05
CA ILE A 20 1.92 6.32 17.45
C ILE A 20 1.96 6.73 15.98
N LEU A 21 3.12 7.04 15.39
CA LEU A 21 3.23 7.62 14.05
C LEU A 21 3.37 6.62 12.88
N THR A 22 3.29 5.32 13.13
CA THR A 22 3.19 4.34 12.04
C THR A 22 1.73 4.14 11.64
N SER A 23 1.10 5.18 11.11
CA SER A 23 -0.24 5.10 10.55
C SER A 23 -0.19 4.34 9.21
N CYS A 24 -0.56 3.06 9.22
CA CYS A 24 -0.94 2.38 7.99
C CYS A 24 -2.10 3.14 7.36
N SER A 25 -1.89 3.74 6.19
CA SER A 25 -2.92 4.49 5.47
C SER A 25 -4.01 3.54 4.95
N THR A 26 -4.99 3.25 5.80
CA THR A 26 -6.18 2.46 5.45
C THR A 26 -7.27 3.35 4.83
N PRO A 27 -8.29 2.78 4.18
CA PRO A 27 -9.47 3.56 3.74
C PRO A 27 -10.09 4.35 4.90
N GLN A 28 -10.21 3.74 6.08
CA GLN A 28 -10.80 4.38 7.27
C GLN A 28 -9.99 5.59 7.73
N THR A 29 -8.66 5.48 7.75
CA THR A 29 -7.78 6.61 8.10
C THR A 29 -7.99 7.77 7.12
N ARG A 30 -7.99 7.49 5.81
CA ARG A 30 -8.20 8.54 4.78
C ARG A 30 -9.60 9.17 4.85
N ILE A 31 -10.63 8.39 5.21
CA ILE A 31 -11.99 8.90 5.44
C ILE A 31 -12.01 9.82 6.65
N SER A 32 -11.33 9.45 7.74
CA SER A 32 -11.23 10.27 8.96
C SER A 32 -10.45 11.56 8.72
N ASP A 33 -9.40 11.51 7.91
CA ASP A 33 -8.60 12.68 7.56
C ASP A 33 -9.32 13.65 6.63
N ARG A 34 -10.20 13.14 5.77
CA ARG A 34 -10.91 13.92 4.76
C ARG A 34 -12.42 13.58 4.71
N PRO A 35 -13.15 13.83 5.80
CA PRO A 35 -14.60 13.56 5.88
C PRO A 35 -15.41 14.39 4.86
N ASP A 36 -14.93 15.57 4.51
CA ASP A 36 -15.50 16.44 3.48
C ASP A 36 -15.60 15.74 2.12
N LEU A 37 -14.50 15.10 1.70
CA LEU A 37 -14.46 14.37 0.43
C LEU A 37 -15.34 13.13 0.46
N TYR A 38 -15.35 12.40 1.58
CA TYR A 38 -16.19 11.21 1.72
C TYR A 38 -17.68 11.54 1.69
N GLN A 39 -18.11 12.59 2.39
CA GLN A 39 -19.50 13.03 2.42
C GLN A 39 -19.99 13.56 1.06
N SER A 40 -19.09 14.06 0.21
CA SER A 40 -19.41 14.50 -1.14
C SER A 40 -19.72 13.35 -2.11
N LEU A 41 -19.42 12.10 -1.75
CA LEU A 41 -19.69 10.94 -2.57
C LEU A 41 -21.15 10.48 -2.48
N SER A 42 -21.62 9.77 -3.51
CA SER A 42 -22.91 9.08 -3.42
C SER A 42 -22.89 8.02 -2.32
N HIS A 43 -24.04 7.72 -1.69
CA HIS A 43 -24.13 6.67 -0.67
C HIS A 43 -23.60 5.32 -1.15
N LYS A 44 -23.82 4.99 -2.43
CA LYS A 44 -23.29 3.77 -3.05
C LYS A 44 -21.77 3.77 -3.10
N ASP A 45 -21.15 4.91 -3.44
CA ASP A 45 -19.71 5.03 -3.49
C ASP A 45 -19.10 5.06 -2.09
N GLN A 46 -19.76 5.69 -1.11
CA GLN A 46 -19.36 5.67 0.30
C GLN A 46 -19.26 4.24 0.85
N ALA A 47 -20.28 3.41 0.58
CA ALA A 47 -20.29 2.02 1.02
C ALA A 47 -19.13 1.20 0.43
N LEU A 48 -18.80 1.40 -0.85
CA LEU A 48 -17.69 0.71 -1.50
C LEU A 48 -16.33 1.23 -1.00
N VAL A 49 -16.18 2.54 -0.90
CA VAL A 49 -14.94 3.17 -0.41
C VAL A 49 -14.58 2.72 1.00
N SER A 50 -15.56 2.62 1.91
CA SER A 50 -15.33 2.12 3.27
C SER A 50 -14.81 0.68 3.33
N GLN A 51 -15.10 -0.12 2.29
CA GLN A 51 -14.62 -1.49 2.12
C GLN A 51 -13.32 -1.57 1.27
N GLY A 52 -12.76 -0.42 0.85
CA GLY A 52 -11.60 -0.40 -0.04
C GLY A 52 -11.90 -0.88 -1.46
N GLN A 53 -13.17 -0.86 -1.87
CA GLN A 53 -13.63 -1.30 -3.18
C GLN A 53 -13.87 -0.12 -4.11
N ILE A 54 -13.74 -0.36 -5.42
CA ILE A 54 -14.04 0.62 -6.46
C ILE A 54 -14.97 0.01 -7.53
N ARG A 55 -15.59 0.87 -8.32
CA ARG A 55 -16.42 0.47 -9.45
C ARG A 55 -16.21 1.40 -10.65
N ILE A 56 -16.62 0.96 -11.83
CA ILE A 56 -16.66 1.80 -13.04
C ILE A 56 -17.56 3.03 -12.79
N GLY A 57 -17.12 4.18 -13.27
CA GLY A 57 -17.81 5.46 -13.13
C GLY A 57 -17.49 6.25 -11.86
N MET A 58 -16.78 5.68 -10.88
CA MET A 58 -16.30 6.42 -9.70
C MET A 58 -15.36 7.57 -10.07
N SER A 59 -15.36 8.62 -9.24
CA SER A 59 -14.42 9.73 -9.35
C SER A 59 -13.01 9.35 -8.89
N ARG A 60 -12.00 10.14 -9.30
CA ARG A 60 -10.61 10.00 -8.79
C ARG A 60 -10.55 10.12 -7.26
N THR A 61 -11.34 11.03 -6.70
CA THR A 61 -11.43 11.22 -5.24
C THR A 61 -11.91 9.96 -4.53
N ALA A 62 -12.94 9.29 -5.07
CA ALA A 62 -13.44 8.05 -4.50
C ALA A 62 -12.38 6.94 -4.56
N VAL A 63 -11.66 6.82 -5.68
CA VAL A 63 -10.56 5.85 -5.81
C VAL A 63 -9.41 6.16 -4.85
N TRP A 64 -9.07 7.45 -4.68
CA TRP A 64 -8.04 7.85 -3.73
C TRP A 64 -8.44 7.52 -2.28
N LEU A 65 -9.67 7.76 -1.89
CA LEU A 65 -10.16 7.36 -0.56
C LEU A 65 -10.11 5.84 -0.36
N ALA A 66 -10.47 5.06 -1.39
CA ALA A 66 -10.49 3.60 -1.31
C ALA A 66 -9.07 2.98 -1.33
N TRP A 67 -8.22 3.41 -2.28
CA TRP A 67 -6.94 2.75 -2.56
C TRP A 67 -5.71 3.57 -2.15
N GLY A 68 -5.88 4.86 -1.88
CA GLY A 68 -4.77 5.78 -1.56
C GLY A 68 -4.12 6.38 -2.80
N SER A 69 -2.95 6.97 -2.58
CA SER A 69 -2.15 7.55 -3.66
C SER A 69 -1.50 6.44 -4.50
N PRO A 70 -1.50 6.57 -5.84
CA PRO A 70 -0.81 5.60 -6.69
C PRO A 70 0.71 5.78 -6.62
N ASP A 71 1.46 4.70 -6.86
CA ASP A 71 2.91 4.74 -6.97
C ASP A 71 3.35 5.42 -8.27
N ARG A 72 2.58 5.23 -9.35
CA ARG A 72 2.83 5.84 -10.65
C ARG A 72 1.55 6.30 -11.32
N ARG A 73 1.67 7.39 -12.08
CA ARG A 73 0.60 7.92 -12.94
C ARG A 73 1.09 7.95 -14.38
N ILE A 74 0.28 7.41 -15.28
CA ILE A 74 0.54 7.43 -16.71
C ILE A 74 -0.57 8.25 -17.36
N VAL A 75 -0.20 9.26 -18.13
CA VAL A 75 -1.13 10.09 -18.86
C VAL A 75 -1.09 9.67 -20.32
N GLY A 76 -2.25 9.55 -20.93
CA GLY A 76 -2.38 9.11 -22.32
C GLY A 76 -3.63 9.65 -22.99
N ASN A 77 -3.90 9.14 -24.19
CA ASN A 77 -5.12 9.44 -24.94
C ASN A 77 -5.72 8.12 -25.43
N MET A 78 -7.01 7.93 -25.28
CA MET A 78 -7.74 6.77 -25.78
C MET A 78 -9.05 7.23 -26.42
N GLY A 79 -9.25 6.89 -27.68
CA GLY A 79 -10.47 7.24 -28.41
C GLY A 79 -10.69 8.75 -28.55
N GLY A 80 -9.60 9.53 -28.70
CA GLY A 80 -9.68 10.99 -28.88
C GLY A 80 -9.88 11.78 -27.56
N GLY A 81 -9.82 11.13 -26.40
CA GLY A 81 -9.97 11.80 -25.10
C GLY A 81 -8.80 11.52 -24.15
N PRO A 82 -8.47 12.47 -23.25
CA PRO A 82 -7.40 12.28 -22.28
C PRO A 82 -7.75 11.17 -21.30
N THR A 83 -6.75 10.33 -21.03
CA THR A 83 -6.83 9.26 -20.03
C THR A 83 -5.71 9.39 -19.02
N GLU A 84 -5.96 8.91 -17.82
CA GLU A 84 -4.97 8.83 -16.75
C GLU A 84 -5.04 7.43 -16.13
N THR A 85 -3.91 6.74 -16.05
CA THR A 85 -3.83 5.42 -15.44
C THR A 85 -3.01 5.50 -14.17
N TRP A 86 -3.55 5.00 -13.08
CA TRP A 86 -2.89 4.88 -11.79
C TRP A 86 -2.42 3.45 -11.59
N LEU A 87 -1.15 3.32 -11.23
CA LEU A 87 -0.50 2.05 -10.94
C LEU A 87 -0.18 1.98 -9.46
N TYR A 88 -0.56 0.88 -8.84
CA TYR A 88 -0.19 0.51 -7.47
C TYR A 88 0.74 -0.70 -7.55
N ILE A 89 1.98 -0.51 -7.11
CA ILE A 89 3.06 -1.49 -7.25
C ILE A 89 3.19 -2.26 -5.94
N TYR A 90 3.24 -3.55 -6.03
CA TYR A 90 3.58 -4.43 -4.93
C TYR A 90 4.94 -5.08 -5.18
N TYR A 91 5.66 -5.37 -4.12
CA TYR A 91 6.97 -6.01 -4.21
C TYR A 91 6.84 -7.44 -3.69
N ALA A 92 7.00 -8.42 -4.57
CA ALA A 92 7.09 -9.82 -4.18
C ALA A 92 8.53 -10.16 -3.82
N THR A 93 8.73 -10.69 -2.63
CA THR A 93 10.01 -11.28 -2.25
C THR A 93 10.01 -12.74 -2.73
N TYR A 94 10.93 -13.09 -3.61
CA TYR A 94 11.10 -14.47 -4.04
C TYR A 94 11.84 -15.25 -2.97
N TYR A 95 11.13 -16.13 -2.28
CA TYR A 95 11.75 -17.15 -1.45
C TYR A 95 11.89 -18.43 -2.29
N PRO A 96 13.10 -18.91 -2.56
CA PRO A 96 13.24 -20.21 -3.20
C PRO A 96 12.55 -21.28 -2.33
N PRO A 97 11.89 -22.29 -2.94
CA PRO A 97 11.17 -23.31 -2.19
C PRO A 97 12.11 -24.02 -1.21
N ALA A 98 11.60 -24.32 -0.01
CA ALA A 98 12.31 -25.11 0.98
C ALA A 98 12.68 -26.46 0.33
N GLY A 99 13.96 -26.80 0.25
CA GLY A 99 14.46 -27.97 -0.45
C GLY A 99 15.25 -27.68 -1.75
N ALA A 100 15.24 -26.46 -2.26
CA ALA A 100 16.14 -26.05 -3.35
C ALA A 100 17.64 -26.15 -2.94
N TRP A 101 17.90 -26.36 -1.67
CA TRP A 101 19.20 -26.33 -1.00
C TRP A 101 19.79 -27.73 -0.73
N GLY A 102 19.09 -28.82 -1.14
CA GLY A 102 19.52 -30.20 -0.91
C GLY A 102 19.55 -30.64 0.57
N PRO A 103 19.82 -31.95 0.82
CA PRO A 103 19.76 -32.55 2.17
C PRO A 103 20.85 -32.08 3.15
N TRP A 104 21.85 -31.34 2.67
CA TRP A 104 22.97 -30.85 3.49
C TRP A 104 22.79 -29.46 4.03
N GLY A 105 21.70 -28.80 3.67
CA GLY A 105 21.34 -27.52 4.22
C GLY A 105 22.42 -26.43 4.03
N TYR A 106 22.07 -25.30 4.55
CA TYR A 106 22.75 -24.01 4.45
C TYR A 106 24.22 -23.99 4.94
N PHE A 107 24.63 -24.92 5.81
CA PHE A 107 25.95 -24.91 6.46
C PHE A 107 26.99 -25.84 5.83
N GLY A 108 26.64 -26.57 4.77
CA GLY A 108 27.52 -27.54 4.13
C GLY A 108 28.11 -27.12 2.78
N ASP A 109 27.74 -25.94 2.28
CA ASP A 109 28.26 -25.44 1.01
C ASP A 109 29.55 -24.67 1.25
N PRO A 110 30.72 -25.13 0.71
CA PRO A 110 31.98 -24.40 0.82
C PRO A 110 31.99 -23.05 0.09
N PHE A 111 31.00 -22.78 -0.77
CA PHE A 111 30.81 -21.50 -1.48
C PHE A 111 29.72 -20.64 -0.86
N TYR A 112 29.24 -21.01 0.33
CA TYR A 112 28.22 -20.24 1.02
C TYR A 112 28.72 -18.84 1.37
N ASP A 113 28.18 -17.85 0.69
CA ASP A 113 28.34 -16.45 1.04
C ASP A 113 27.06 -15.95 1.76
N PRO A 114 27.12 -15.73 3.09
CA PRO A 114 25.98 -15.24 3.84
C PRO A 114 25.47 -13.89 3.36
N PHE A 115 26.29 -13.10 2.65
CA PHE A 115 25.90 -11.82 2.08
C PHE A 115 25.17 -11.95 0.74
N TYR A 116 25.38 -13.03 -0.01
CA TYR A 116 24.68 -13.27 -1.26
C TYR A 116 23.16 -13.45 -1.03
N TYR A 117 22.77 -14.05 0.06
CA TYR A 117 21.35 -14.29 0.41
C TYR A 117 20.68 -13.11 1.14
N ALA A 118 21.48 -12.14 1.63
CA ALA A 118 20.92 -10.89 2.13
C ALA A 118 20.33 -10.02 1.01
N TYR A 119 20.61 -10.34 -0.24
CA TYR A 119 20.09 -9.66 -1.41
C TYR A 119 19.00 -10.51 -2.10
N ILE A 120 17.89 -10.77 -1.41
CA ILE A 120 16.72 -11.35 -2.07
C ILE A 120 16.08 -10.25 -2.91
N PRO A 121 16.11 -10.32 -4.25
CA PRO A 121 15.56 -9.27 -5.08
C PRO A 121 14.04 -9.23 -4.89
N SER A 122 13.53 -8.09 -4.48
CA SER A 122 12.09 -7.84 -4.51
C SER A 122 11.69 -7.44 -5.95
N ILE A 123 10.82 -8.23 -6.55
CA ILE A 123 10.35 -7.99 -7.92
C ILE A 123 9.10 -7.11 -7.85
N PRO A 124 9.13 -5.88 -8.40
CA PRO A 124 7.95 -5.04 -8.46
C PRO A 124 6.97 -5.57 -9.50
N TYR A 125 5.69 -5.67 -9.15
CA TYR A 125 4.62 -5.97 -10.10
C TYR A 125 3.39 -5.08 -9.83
N PRO A 126 2.62 -4.73 -10.86
CA PRO A 126 1.40 -3.95 -10.69
C PRO A 126 0.32 -4.81 -10.01
N ALA A 127 0.04 -4.50 -8.74
CA ALA A 127 -0.99 -5.21 -7.98
C ALA A 127 -2.39 -4.68 -8.25
N LYS A 128 -2.50 -3.36 -8.52
CA LYS A 128 -3.76 -2.72 -8.91
C LYS A 128 -3.47 -1.71 -10.01
N VAL A 129 -4.37 -1.65 -10.97
CA VAL A 129 -4.34 -0.70 -12.09
C VAL A 129 -5.74 -0.11 -12.23
N VAL A 130 -5.85 1.20 -12.35
CA VAL A 130 -7.12 1.86 -12.65
C VAL A 130 -6.90 2.92 -13.72
N THR A 131 -7.73 2.90 -14.75
CA THR A 131 -7.69 3.87 -15.84
C THR A 131 -8.91 4.77 -15.76
N PHE A 132 -8.66 6.05 -15.81
CA PHE A 132 -9.70 7.09 -15.84
C PHE A 132 -9.84 7.65 -17.24
N ALA A 133 -11.06 7.81 -17.67
CA ALA A 133 -11.43 8.60 -18.83
C ALA A 133 -12.39 9.72 -18.38
N ARG A 134 -12.13 10.94 -18.79
CA ARG A 134 -12.93 12.13 -18.39
C ARG A 134 -13.12 12.25 -16.86
N GLY A 135 -12.06 11.89 -16.10
CA GLY A 135 -12.06 11.98 -14.63
C GLY A 135 -12.83 10.89 -13.88
N ARG A 136 -13.34 9.89 -14.58
CA ARG A 136 -14.07 8.75 -13.99
C ARG A 136 -13.42 7.43 -14.35
N VAL A 137 -13.54 6.44 -13.46
CA VAL A 137 -13.03 5.08 -13.71
C VAL A 137 -13.68 4.49 -14.95
N ALA A 138 -12.85 4.22 -15.96
CA ALA A 138 -13.23 3.53 -17.19
C ALA A 138 -12.95 2.03 -17.10
N SER A 139 -11.84 1.65 -16.47
CA SER A 139 -11.48 0.25 -16.25
C SER A 139 -10.59 0.12 -15.01
N PHE A 140 -10.59 -1.03 -14.38
CA PHE A 140 -9.65 -1.37 -13.32
C PHE A 140 -9.37 -2.87 -13.29
N GLN A 141 -8.19 -3.21 -12.77
CA GLN A 141 -7.72 -4.58 -12.58
C GLN A 141 -6.96 -4.67 -11.26
N TYR A 142 -7.02 -5.79 -10.60
CA TYR A 142 -6.21 -6.09 -9.42
C TYR A 142 -5.89 -7.58 -9.36
N VAL A 143 -4.74 -7.90 -8.78
CA VAL A 143 -4.38 -9.28 -8.52
C VAL A 143 -5.26 -9.78 -7.38
N ALA A 144 -6.13 -10.74 -7.66
CA ALA A 144 -6.87 -11.43 -6.61
C ALA A 144 -5.88 -12.26 -5.78
N SER A 145 -5.91 -12.10 -4.44
CA SER A 145 -5.22 -13.04 -3.57
C SER A 145 -5.78 -14.43 -3.82
N GLN A 146 -4.94 -15.36 -4.26
CA GLN A 146 -5.33 -16.77 -4.29
C GLN A 146 -5.59 -17.21 -2.85
N PRO A 147 -6.68 -17.94 -2.59
CA PRO A 147 -6.99 -18.47 -1.28
C PRO A 147 -5.95 -19.48 -0.80
#